data_8a33759ea2f2123256024ed131dd099b
#
_entry.id   8a33759ea2f2123256024ed131dd099b
#
_cell.length_a   1.000
_cell.length_b   1.000
_cell.length_c   1.000
_cell.angle_alpha   90.00
_cell.angle_beta   90.00
_cell.angle_gamma   90.00
#
_symmetry.space_group_name_H-M   'P 1'
#
loop_
_entity.id
_entity.type
_entity.pdbx_description
1 polymer ?
#
loop_
_entity_poly.entity_id
_entity_poly.type
_entity_poly.pdbx_seq_one_letter_code
_entity_poly.pdbx_strand_id
1 'polypeptide(L)'
;MSKPFFSIIVPAHNSAAYLPVCLRSIKNQSFKDYELIVVADACTDNTAKIANWYTDKIIETNYGRDGLARNVGIDAAEGDWLLFLDDDDWWIHEYVLDRLCHFATHTDADLLPFQFIWPNDAHGRYYWDHAKYGINIAPWSKMYRRSFVGDTRFSDAERTSDEAFAYGLIDKIERGEGKWFFIHELYYYYNYMRPGSQTEVHSHEQGTV
;
A
#
# COMPACT_ATOMS: atom_id res chain seq x y z
N MET A 1 -8.01 11.30 -21.66
CA MET A 1 -6.86 11.67 -20.80
C MET A 1 -5.77 10.63 -21.01
N SER A 2 -4.50 10.97 -20.88
CA SER A 2 -3.41 9.98 -20.92
C SER A 2 -3.54 9.05 -19.71
N LYS A 3 -3.12 7.78 -19.87
CA LYS A 3 -3.04 6.79 -18.80
C LYS A 3 -2.06 7.29 -17.73
N PRO A 4 -2.40 7.26 -16.43
CA PRO A 4 -1.49 7.70 -15.38
C PRO A 4 -0.30 6.74 -15.22
N PHE A 5 0.83 7.26 -14.73
CA PHE A 5 1.99 6.44 -14.45
C PHE A 5 1.76 5.56 -13.20
N PHE A 6 1.24 6.16 -12.12
CA PHE A 6 0.92 5.43 -10.89
C PHE A 6 -0.59 5.37 -10.64
N SER A 7 -1.05 4.24 -10.10
CA SER A 7 -2.31 4.14 -9.35
C SER A 7 -1.99 3.95 -7.87
N ILE A 8 -2.39 4.90 -7.06
CA ILE A 8 -2.21 4.86 -5.61
C ILE A 8 -3.53 4.43 -5.00
N ILE A 9 -3.54 3.28 -4.34
CA ILE A 9 -4.71 2.62 -3.79
C ILE A 9 -4.67 2.74 -2.26
N VAL A 10 -5.70 3.36 -1.69
CA VAL A 10 -5.87 3.56 -0.25
C VAL A 10 -7.13 2.83 0.19
N PRO A 11 -7.04 1.60 0.76
CA PRO A 11 -8.16 1.00 1.44
C PRO A 11 -8.43 1.79 2.72
N ALA A 12 -9.68 2.11 3.04
CA ALA A 12 -10.02 2.93 4.19
C ALA A 12 -11.25 2.38 4.92
N HIS A 13 -11.13 2.20 6.24
CA HIS A 13 -12.23 1.77 7.10
C HIS A 13 -12.28 2.60 8.39
N ASN A 14 -13.34 3.41 8.58
CA ASN A 14 -13.54 4.23 9.77
C ASN A 14 -12.29 5.02 10.21
N SER A 15 -11.62 5.66 9.25
CA SER A 15 -10.34 6.32 9.43
C SER A 15 -10.41 7.85 9.33
N ALA A 16 -11.57 8.46 9.57
CA ALA A 16 -11.77 9.89 9.46
C ALA A 16 -10.74 10.73 10.23
N ALA A 17 -10.19 10.21 11.31
CA ALA A 17 -9.17 10.90 12.13
C ALA A 17 -7.76 10.88 11.49
N TYR A 18 -7.41 9.84 10.73
CA TYR A 18 -6.05 9.56 10.22
C TYR A 18 -5.93 9.84 8.72
N LEU A 19 -6.95 9.51 7.94
CA LEU A 19 -7.00 9.64 6.48
C LEU A 19 -6.52 11.02 5.96
N PRO A 20 -6.81 12.17 6.61
CA PRO A 20 -6.30 13.46 6.14
C PRO A 20 -4.77 13.56 6.12
N VAL A 21 -4.04 12.86 6.99
CA VAL A 21 -2.57 12.85 7.01
C VAL A 21 -2.06 12.01 5.84
N CYS A 22 -2.59 10.81 5.69
CA CYS A 22 -2.32 9.92 4.57
C CYS A 22 -2.49 10.63 3.23
N LEU A 23 -3.70 11.14 2.94
CA LEU A 23 -4.03 11.73 1.65
C LEU A 23 -3.25 13.03 1.37
N ARG A 24 -2.93 13.83 2.40
CA ARG A 24 -2.05 15.00 2.22
C ARG A 24 -0.65 14.59 1.82
N SER A 25 -0.10 13.51 2.36
CA SER A 25 1.23 13.03 1.98
C SER A 25 1.31 12.66 0.49
N ILE A 26 0.20 12.15 -0.08
CA ILE A 26 0.05 11.87 -1.52
C ILE A 26 -0.09 13.17 -2.33
N LYS A 27 -0.99 14.06 -1.92
CA LYS A 27 -1.25 15.31 -2.66
C LYS A 27 -0.04 16.25 -2.68
N ASN A 28 0.82 16.18 -1.67
CA ASN A 28 2.04 16.97 -1.57
C ASN A 28 3.20 16.44 -2.43
N GLN A 29 3.07 15.25 -3.05
CA GLN A 29 4.11 14.74 -3.94
C GLN A 29 4.38 15.71 -5.10
N SER A 30 5.66 15.91 -5.45
CA SER A 30 6.10 16.74 -6.58
C SER A 30 5.68 16.13 -7.92
N PHE A 31 5.83 14.82 -8.07
CA PHE A 31 5.36 14.07 -9.25
C PHE A 31 3.82 14.05 -9.30
N LYS A 32 3.23 14.37 -10.47
CA LYS A 32 1.77 14.55 -10.61
C LYS A 32 1.07 13.56 -11.53
N ASP A 33 1.82 12.73 -12.26
CA ASP A 33 1.24 11.74 -13.19
C ASP A 33 0.80 10.48 -12.43
N TYR A 34 -0.22 10.64 -11.60
CA TYR A 34 -0.85 9.58 -10.82
C TYR A 34 -2.37 9.77 -10.71
N GLU A 35 -3.07 8.68 -10.47
CA GLU A 35 -4.43 8.67 -9.94
C GLU A 35 -4.42 8.23 -8.48
N LEU A 36 -5.34 8.75 -7.70
CA LEU A 36 -5.58 8.37 -6.31
C LEU A 36 -6.94 7.70 -6.20
N ILE A 37 -6.96 6.44 -5.80
CA ILE A 37 -8.15 5.60 -5.64
C ILE A 37 -8.33 5.35 -4.14
N VAL A 38 -9.42 5.85 -3.57
CA VAL A 38 -9.80 5.53 -2.18
C VAL A 38 -10.93 4.52 -2.21
N VAL A 39 -10.74 3.37 -1.56
CA VAL A 39 -11.79 2.37 -1.38
C VAL A 39 -12.30 2.44 0.05
N ALA A 40 -13.44 3.12 0.25
CA ALA A 40 -14.08 3.28 1.54
C ALA A 40 -14.93 2.04 1.86
N ASP A 41 -14.35 1.10 2.62
CA ASP A 41 -14.98 -0.19 2.88
C ASP A 41 -15.69 -0.22 4.24
N ALA A 42 -17.01 -0.50 4.22
CA ALA A 42 -17.85 -0.62 5.40
C ALA A 42 -17.74 0.58 6.38
N CYS A 43 -17.54 1.78 5.86
CA CYS A 43 -17.40 2.99 6.67
C CYS A 43 -18.73 3.45 7.27
N THR A 44 -18.70 3.78 8.56
CA THR A 44 -19.85 4.33 9.31
C THR A 44 -19.59 5.77 9.78
N ASP A 45 -18.37 6.28 9.59
CA ASP A 45 -17.95 7.64 9.95
C ASP A 45 -17.84 8.56 8.71
N ASN A 46 -17.15 9.69 8.83
CA ASN A 46 -16.95 10.64 7.74
C ASN A 46 -15.80 10.27 6.75
N THR A 47 -15.25 9.05 6.78
CA THR A 47 -14.11 8.64 5.95
C THR A 47 -14.33 8.94 4.46
N ALA A 48 -15.41 8.44 3.86
CA ALA A 48 -15.71 8.65 2.46
C ALA A 48 -15.90 10.14 2.12
N LYS A 49 -16.58 10.91 3.01
CA LYS A 49 -16.75 12.33 2.84
C LYS A 49 -15.43 13.10 2.85
N ILE A 50 -14.49 12.71 3.70
CA ILE A 50 -13.15 13.31 3.77
C ILE A 50 -12.37 12.97 2.51
N ALA A 51 -12.41 11.72 2.02
CA ALA A 51 -11.76 11.31 0.79
C ALA A 51 -12.15 12.19 -0.41
N ASN A 52 -13.40 12.60 -0.52
CA ASN A 52 -13.92 13.49 -1.59
C ASN A 52 -13.21 14.86 -1.67
N TRP A 53 -12.51 15.30 -0.62
CA TRP A 53 -11.72 16.54 -0.67
C TRP A 53 -10.38 16.38 -1.39
N TYR A 54 -9.96 15.13 -1.64
CA TYR A 54 -8.64 14.80 -2.20
C TYR A 54 -8.70 14.13 -3.57
N THR A 55 -9.76 13.39 -3.88
CA THR A 55 -9.93 12.69 -5.15
C THR A 55 -11.41 12.53 -5.50
N ASP A 56 -11.70 12.45 -6.81
CA ASP A 56 -13.03 12.09 -7.33
C ASP A 56 -13.16 10.56 -7.53
N LYS A 57 -12.07 9.78 -7.41
CA LYS A 57 -12.08 8.32 -7.60
C LYS A 57 -12.21 7.61 -6.26
N ILE A 58 -13.45 7.62 -5.73
CA ILE A 58 -13.84 6.96 -4.49
C ILE A 58 -14.79 5.83 -4.81
N ILE A 59 -14.53 4.67 -4.23
CA ILE A 59 -15.35 3.47 -4.38
C ILE A 59 -15.80 3.05 -2.99
N GLU A 60 -17.11 3.04 -2.78
CA GLU A 60 -17.69 2.57 -1.51
C GLU A 60 -18.03 1.08 -1.63
N THR A 61 -17.62 0.31 -0.63
CA THR A 61 -17.86 -1.13 -0.53
C THR A 61 -18.34 -1.51 0.88
N ASN A 62 -18.72 -2.76 1.08
CA ASN A 62 -19.20 -3.23 2.37
C ASN A 62 -18.68 -4.66 2.66
N TYR A 63 -17.41 -4.91 2.41
CA TYR A 63 -16.81 -6.22 2.68
C TYR A 63 -16.32 -6.37 4.12
N GLY A 64 -15.85 -5.27 4.75
CA GLY A 64 -15.17 -5.31 6.04
C GLY A 64 -13.87 -6.10 5.97
N ARG A 65 -13.15 -6.02 4.85
CA ARG A 65 -11.94 -6.81 4.55
C ARG A 65 -10.97 -5.98 3.71
N ASP A 66 -9.83 -5.64 4.28
CA ASP A 66 -8.81 -4.82 3.61
C ASP A 66 -8.32 -5.41 2.28
N GLY A 67 -8.12 -6.74 2.24
CA GLY A 67 -7.70 -7.43 1.02
C GLY A 67 -8.71 -7.29 -0.10
N LEU A 68 -10.01 -7.42 0.18
CA LEU A 68 -11.05 -7.23 -0.83
C LEU A 68 -11.16 -5.77 -1.26
N ALA A 69 -11.01 -4.82 -0.34
CA ALA A 69 -10.95 -3.40 -0.68
C ALA A 69 -9.75 -3.10 -1.60
N ARG A 70 -8.55 -3.66 -1.32
CA ARG A 70 -7.38 -3.54 -2.20
C ARG A 70 -7.65 -4.15 -3.59
N ASN A 71 -8.34 -5.28 -3.67
CA ASN A 71 -8.71 -5.89 -4.96
C ASN A 71 -9.60 -4.96 -5.79
N VAL A 72 -10.59 -4.34 -5.20
CA VAL A 72 -11.42 -3.32 -5.87
C VAL A 72 -10.57 -2.17 -6.41
N GLY A 73 -9.59 -1.72 -5.63
CA GLY A 73 -8.63 -0.71 -6.05
C GLY A 73 -7.77 -1.17 -7.24
N ILE A 74 -7.28 -2.42 -7.23
CA ILE A 74 -6.53 -3.03 -8.35
C ILE A 74 -7.39 -3.05 -9.62
N ASP A 75 -8.64 -3.48 -9.51
CA ASP A 75 -9.54 -3.60 -10.65
C ASP A 75 -9.92 -2.22 -11.25
N ALA A 76 -9.95 -1.18 -10.43
CA ALA A 76 -10.21 0.19 -10.85
C ALA A 76 -8.96 0.93 -11.36
N ALA A 77 -7.76 0.37 -11.15
CA ALA A 77 -6.50 1.01 -11.48
C ALA A 77 -6.22 1.04 -12.99
N GLU A 78 -5.83 2.22 -13.50
CA GLU A 78 -5.45 2.43 -14.89
C GLU A 78 -3.94 2.62 -15.07
N GLY A 79 -3.20 3.01 -14.01
CA GLY A 79 -1.78 3.27 -14.02
C GLY A 79 -0.91 2.08 -14.42
N ASP A 80 0.31 2.35 -14.86
CA ASP A 80 1.28 1.30 -15.17
C ASP A 80 1.83 0.61 -13.92
N TRP A 81 1.88 1.35 -12.82
CA TRP A 81 2.40 0.91 -11.55
C TRP A 81 1.37 1.08 -10.44
N LEU A 82 1.27 0.07 -9.57
CA LEU A 82 0.41 0.08 -8.38
C LEU A 82 1.23 0.39 -7.14
N LEU A 83 0.68 1.24 -6.29
CA LEU A 83 1.17 1.54 -4.94
C LEU A 83 0.01 1.38 -3.96
N PHE A 84 0.27 0.78 -2.82
CA PHE A 84 -0.69 0.74 -1.71
C PHE A 84 -0.21 1.66 -0.60
N LEU A 85 -1.14 2.33 0.06
CA LEU A 85 -0.88 3.13 1.23
C LEU A 85 -2.04 2.90 2.21
N ASP A 86 -1.75 2.46 3.42
CA ASP A 86 -2.78 2.27 4.42
C ASP A 86 -3.28 3.62 4.94
N ASP A 87 -4.56 3.70 5.30
CA ASP A 87 -5.28 4.95 5.58
C ASP A 87 -4.80 5.73 6.81
N ASP A 88 -3.95 5.11 7.63
CA ASP A 88 -3.35 5.65 8.85
C ASP A 88 -1.83 5.89 8.74
N ASP A 89 -1.23 5.58 7.59
CA ASP A 89 0.18 5.72 7.29
C ASP A 89 0.45 6.91 6.35
N TRP A 90 1.73 7.25 6.10
CA TRP A 90 2.07 8.34 5.18
C TRP A 90 3.47 8.21 4.56
N TRP A 91 3.68 8.85 3.43
CA TRP A 91 5.00 9.02 2.84
C TRP A 91 5.78 10.14 3.52
N ILE A 92 7.07 9.92 3.75
CA ILE A 92 7.90 10.75 4.62
C ILE A 92 8.38 12.07 4.02
N HIS A 93 8.32 12.22 2.67
CA HIS A 93 8.70 13.44 1.96
C HIS A 93 8.00 13.57 0.60
N GLU A 94 8.08 14.75 -0.01
CA GLU A 94 7.39 15.10 -1.26
C GLU A 94 8.01 14.52 -2.54
N TYR A 95 9.15 13.88 -2.49
CA TYR A 95 9.85 13.32 -3.67
C TYR A 95 9.74 11.81 -3.80
N VAL A 96 8.89 11.14 -3.01
CA VAL A 96 8.76 9.67 -3.06
C VAL A 96 8.39 9.19 -4.46
N LEU A 97 7.37 9.78 -5.08
CA LEU A 97 6.93 9.38 -6.43
C LEU A 97 7.96 9.68 -7.50
N ASP A 98 8.72 10.78 -7.41
CA ASP A 98 9.82 11.08 -8.33
C ASP A 98 10.90 9.99 -8.26
N ARG A 99 11.27 9.57 -7.04
CA ARG A 99 12.26 8.52 -6.83
C ARG A 99 11.77 7.17 -7.33
N LEU A 100 10.52 6.80 -7.03
CA LEU A 100 9.91 5.56 -7.53
C LEU A 100 9.82 5.55 -9.05
N CYS A 101 9.45 6.67 -9.69
CA CYS A 101 9.46 6.83 -11.14
C CYS A 101 10.86 6.62 -11.73
N HIS A 102 11.89 7.17 -11.08
CA HIS A 102 13.28 6.97 -11.50
C HIS A 102 13.63 5.47 -11.51
N PHE A 103 13.37 4.73 -10.43
CA PHE A 103 13.65 3.28 -10.39
C PHE A 103 12.81 2.49 -11.39
N ALA A 104 11.52 2.84 -11.55
CA ALA A 104 10.63 2.19 -12.51
C ALA A 104 11.11 2.30 -13.96
N THR A 105 11.79 3.40 -14.29
CA THR A 105 12.24 3.70 -15.67
C THR A 105 13.70 3.31 -15.92
N HIS A 106 14.51 3.07 -14.88
CA HIS A 106 15.94 2.74 -14.99
C HIS A 106 16.26 1.29 -14.59
N THR A 107 15.26 0.52 -14.20
CA THR A 107 15.37 -0.92 -13.96
C THR A 107 14.39 -1.67 -14.85
N ASP A 108 14.66 -2.95 -15.11
CA ASP A 108 13.73 -3.85 -15.79
C ASP A 108 12.88 -4.67 -14.79
N ALA A 109 12.80 -4.22 -13.54
CA ALA A 109 12.07 -4.87 -12.48
C ALA A 109 10.54 -4.68 -12.62
N ASP A 110 9.79 -5.64 -12.10
CA ASP A 110 8.33 -5.66 -12.05
C ASP A 110 7.81 -5.48 -10.61
N LEU A 111 8.68 -5.76 -9.63
CA LEU A 111 8.43 -5.62 -8.20
C LEU A 111 9.60 -4.87 -7.56
N LEU A 112 9.31 -3.73 -6.93
CA LEU A 112 10.31 -2.87 -6.31
C LEU A 112 9.98 -2.64 -4.82
N PRO A 113 10.47 -3.51 -3.91
CA PRO A 113 10.39 -3.27 -2.47
C PRO A 113 11.26 -2.07 -2.06
N PHE A 114 10.84 -1.33 -1.02
CA PHE A 114 11.57 -0.20 -0.45
C PHE A 114 11.52 -0.19 1.07
N GLN A 115 12.32 0.67 1.70
CA GLN A 115 12.43 0.77 3.15
C GLN A 115 11.29 1.60 3.78
N PHE A 116 10.99 1.30 5.06
CA PHE A 116 10.00 2.02 5.85
C PHE A 116 10.47 2.22 7.29
N ILE A 117 9.89 3.18 8.00
CA ILE A 117 10.11 3.44 9.42
C ILE A 117 9.04 2.71 10.23
N TRP A 118 9.49 2.02 11.26
CA TRP A 118 8.64 1.46 12.32
C TRP A 118 9.01 2.10 13.66
N PRO A 119 8.21 3.02 14.18
CA PRO A 119 8.59 3.86 15.33
C PRO A 119 8.71 3.12 16.67
N ASN A 120 8.07 1.97 16.82
CA ASN A 120 8.09 1.19 18.07
C ASN A 120 9.29 0.26 18.23
N ASP A 121 10.19 0.17 17.27
CA ASP A 121 11.49 -0.41 17.53
C ASP A 121 12.30 0.57 18.39
N ALA A 122 12.66 0.16 19.62
CA ALA A 122 13.46 0.94 20.57
C ALA A 122 14.82 1.46 20.02
N HIS A 123 15.16 1.07 18.81
CA HIS A 123 16.38 1.45 18.10
C HIS A 123 16.13 2.29 16.84
N GLY A 124 14.87 2.67 16.53
CA GLY A 124 14.52 3.42 15.31
C GLY A 124 14.95 2.71 14.04
N ARG A 125 14.88 1.38 14.03
CA ARG A 125 15.44 0.60 12.93
C ARG A 125 14.53 0.62 11.71
N TYR A 126 15.17 0.76 10.57
CA TYR A 126 14.63 0.49 9.26
C TYR A 126 14.43 -1.02 9.10
N TYR A 127 13.20 -1.46 8.90
CA TYR A 127 12.95 -2.89 8.76
C TYR A 127 13.29 -3.39 7.37
N TRP A 128 14.23 -4.34 7.37
CA TRP A 128 14.41 -5.30 6.32
C TRP A 128 13.61 -6.53 6.72
N ASP A 129 12.69 -7.00 5.92
CA ASP A 129 12.22 -8.34 6.17
C ASP A 129 13.17 -9.37 5.54
N HIS A 130 13.49 -10.38 6.34
CA HIS A 130 14.42 -11.46 6.00
C HIS A 130 13.77 -12.57 5.15
N ALA A 131 12.65 -12.31 4.49
CA ALA A 131 12.11 -13.23 3.50
C ALA A 131 13.14 -13.44 2.38
N LYS A 132 13.12 -14.63 1.79
CA LYS A 132 14.08 -15.14 0.79
C LYS A 132 14.50 -14.15 -0.31
N TYR A 133 13.75 -13.06 -0.52
CA TYR A 133 14.01 -12.02 -1.53
C TYR A 133 13.92 -10.59 -0.96
N GLY A 134 13.97 -10.41 0.37
CA GLY A 134 13.69 -9.11 0.98
C GLY A 134 12.25 -8.62 0.76
N ILE A 135 11.36 -9.51 0.38
CA ILE A 135 9.95 -9.23 0.13
C ILE A 135 9.17 -9.64 1.38
N ASN A 136 8.84 -8.68 2.24
CA ASN A 136 7.88 -8.91 3.31
C ASN A 136 6.46 -9.10 2.74
N ILE A 137 5.50 -9.51 3.54
CA ILE A 137 4.12 -9.69 3.10
C ILE A 137 3.36 -8.36 2.95
N ALA A 138 3.82 -7.29 3.61
CA ALA A 138 3.12 -6.00 3.63
C ALA A 138 3.02 -5.38 2.23
N PRO A 139 1.83 -5.12 1.70
CA PRO A 139 1.67 -4.61 0.34
C PRO A 139 2.15 -3.16 0.18
N TRP A 140 2.09 -2.36 1.23
CA TRP A 140 2.40 -0.93 1.21
C TRP A 140 3.89 -0.59 1.12
N SER A 141 4.80 -1.54 1.35
CA SER A 141 6.25 -1.32 1.26
C SER A 141 6.84 -1.64 -0.12
N LYS A 142 6.03 -1.64 -1.15
CA LYS A 142 6.42 -2.05 -2.50
C LYS A 142 5.68 -1.27 -3.58
N MET A 143 6.32 -1.23 -4.74
CA MET A 143 5.73 -0.80 -6.00
C MET A 143 5.63 -1.99 -6.95
N TYR A 144 4.51 -2.14 -7.64
CA TYR A 144 4.19 -3.28 -8.48
C TYR A 144 3.88 -2.84 -9.91
N ARG A 145 4.52 -3.44 -10.91
CA ARG A 145 4.08 -3.26 -12.29
C ARG A 145 2.70 -3.92 -12.46
N ARG A 146 1.70 -3.15 -12.88
CA ARG A 146 0.30 -3.63 -12.96
C ARG A 146 0.16 -4.85 -13.87
N SER A 147 0.86 -4.91 -15.00
CA SER A 147 0.85 -6.07 -15.89
C SER A 147 1.45 -7.33 -15.26
N PHE A 148 2.43 -7.19 -14.36
CA PHE A 148 2.99 -8.31 -13.60
C PHE A 148 2.03 -8.82 -12.53
N VAL A 149 1.32 -7.92 -11.84
CA VAL A 149 0.26 -8.33 -10.91
C VAL A 149 -0.79 -9.17 -11.66
N GLY A 150 -1.26 -8.71 -12.82
CA GLY A 150 -2.23 -9.45 -13.63
C GLY A 150 -3.45 -9.86 -12.81
N ASP A 151 -3.75 -11.17 -12.78
CA ASP A 151 -4.88 -11.74 -12.05
C ASP A 151 -4.59 -12.10 -10.57
N THR A 152 -3.37 -11.81 -10.08
CA THR A 152 -3.05 -12.04 -8.65
C THR A 152 -3.88 -11.10 -7.78
N ARG A 153 -4.54 -11.66 -6.76
CA ARG A 153 -5.44 -10.92 -5.86
C ARG A 153 -5.17 -11.30 -4.40
N PHE A 154 -5.54 -10.41 -3.52
CA PHE A 154 -5.66 -10.69 -2.09
C PHE A 154 -6.76 -11.72 -1.87
N SER A 155 -6.58 -12.62 -0.89
CA SER A 155 -7.62 -13.57 -0.52
C SER A 155 -8.70 -12.91 0.35
N ASP A 156 -9.83 -13.59 0.53
CA ASP A 156 -10.90 -13.19 1.47
C ASP A 156 -10.58 -13.58 2.93
N ALA A 157 -9.35 -13.98 3.22
CA ALA A 157 -8.94 -14.33 4.57
C ALA A 157 -8.63 -13.08 5.38
N GLU A 158 -9.12 -13.00 6.61
CA GLU A 158 -8.96 -11.83 7.48
C GLU A 158 -7.51 -11.56 7.87
N ARG A 159 -6.70 -12.60 8.08
CA ARG A 159 -5.32 -12.48 8.59
C ARG A 159 -4.23 -12.83 7.58
N THR A 160 -4.54 -13.59 6.54
CA THR A 160 -3.55 -14.10 5.58
C THR A 160 -3.78 -13.57 4.17
N SER A 161 -4.56 -12.53 4.05
CA SER A 161 -4.87 -11.88 2.76
C SER A 161 -3.61 -11.36 2.07
N ASP A 162 -2.75 -10.66 2.82
CA ASP A 162 -1.49 -10.11 2.33
C ASP A 162 -0.49 -11.21 1.94
N GLU A 163 -0.48 -12.33 2.70
CA GLU A 163 0.33 -13.50 2.39
C GLU A 163 -0.05 -14.10 1.03
N ALA A 164 -1.34 -14.28 0.77
CA ALA A 164 -1.81 -14.85 -0.48
C ALA A 164 -1.38 -14.00 -1.70
N PHE A 165 -1.47 -12.68 -1.59
CA PHE A 165 -1.03 -11.76 -2.63
C PHE A 165 0.49 -11.78 -2.79
N ALA A 166 1.25 -11.67 -1.68
CA ALA A 166 2.70 -11.64 -1.71
C ALA A 166 3.29 -12.96 -2.27
N TYR A 167 2.83 -14.11 -1.78
CA TYR A 167 3.32 -15.41 -2.26
C TYR A 167 2.94 -15.69 -3.71
N GLY A 168 1.76 -15.25 -4.15
CA GLY A 168 1.38 -15.35 -5.57
C GLY A 168 2.33 -14.60 -6.50
N LEU A 169 2.87 -13.46 -6.07
CA LEU A 169 3.86 -12.70 -6.84
C LEU A 169 5.27 -13.31 -6.72
N ILE A 170 5.65 -13.82 -5.54
CA ILE A 170 6.92 -14.54 -5.34
C ILE A 170 6.98 -15.77 -6.25
N ASP A 171 5.92 -16.56 -6.31
CA ASP A 171 5.82 -17.73 -7.19
C ASP A 171 6.04 -17.36 -8.67
N LYS A 172 5.50 -16.22 -9.13
CA LYS A 172 5.76 -15.72 -10.50
C LYS A 172 7.24 -15.41 -10.70
N ILE A 173 7.89 -14.76 -9.73
CA ILE A 173 9.33 -14.47 -9.80
C ILE A 173 10.15 -15.78 -9.84
N GLU A 174 9.80 -16.77 -9.03
CA GLU A 174 10.49 -18.08 -9.00
C GLU A 174 10.34 -18.87 -10.30
N ARG A 175 9.22 -18.68 -11.02
CA ARG A 175 9.01 -19.24 -12.37
C ARG A 175 9.69 -18.44 -13.48
N GLY A 176 10.36 -17.31 -13.15
CA GLY A 176 10.99 -16.44 -14.15
C GLY A 176 10.01 -15.55 -14.93
N GLU A 177 8.78 -15.37 -14.43
CA GLU A 177 7.73 -14.56 -15.07
C GLU A 177 7.84 -13.07 -14.69
N GLY A 178 8.78 -12.70 -13.81
CA GLY A 178 9.01 -11.33 -13.37
C GLY A 178 10.36 -11.14 -12.71
N LYS A 179 10.73 -9.88 -12.51
CA LYS A 179 11.99 -9.48 -11.89
C LYS A 179 11.71 -8.55 -10.72
N TRP A 180 12.59 -8.58 -9.73
CA TRP A 180 12.53 -7.67 -8.61
C TRP A 180 13.85 -6.91 -8.41
N PHE A 181 13.75 -5.72 -7.81
CA PHE A 181 14.89 -4.89 -7.46
C PHE A 181 14.59 -4.15 -6.15
N PHE A 182 15.44 -4.32 -5.13
CA PHE A 182 15.25 -3.67 -3.84
C PHE A 182 15.77 -2.23 -3.86
N ILE A 183 14.91 -1.28 -3.47
CA ILE A 183 15.27 0.13 -3.35
C ILE A 183 15.75 0.41 -1.92
N HIS A 184 17.04 0.74 -1.77
CA HIS A 184 17.66 1.06 -0.48
C HIS A 184 17.36 2.51 -0.04
N GLU A 185 16.15 2.98 -0.28
CA GLU A 185 15.68 4.30 0.12
C GLU A 185 14.43 4.19 0.98
N LEU A 186 14.27 5.14 1.90
CA LEU A 186 13.22 5.19 2.89
C LEU A 186 12.08 6.09 2.39
N TYR A 187 10.86 5.54 2.31
CA TYR A 187 9.73 6.27 1.73
C TYR A 187 8.48 6.32 2.62
N TYR A 188 8.34 5.35 3.52
CA TYR A 188 7.08 5.07 4.19
C TYR A 188 7.20 5.16 5.70
N TYR A 189 6.21 5.76 6.37
CA TYR A 189 6.07 5.75 7.82
C TYR A 189 4.89 4.86 8.19
N TYR A 190 5.18 3.78 8.91
CA TYR A 190 4.19 2.85 9.43
C TYR A 190 3.72 3.29 10.82
N ASN A 191 2.46 3.72 10.95
CA ASN A 191 1.85 4.19 12.18
C ASN A 191 1.38 3.02 13.07
N TYR A 192 2.34 2.22 13.51
CA TYR A 192 2.12 0.99 14.24
C TYR A 192 1.38 1.21 15.58
N MET A 193 0.43 0.29 15.90
CA MET A 193 -0.29 0.27 17.18
C MET A 193 -1.08 1.55 17.48
N ARG A 194 -1.58 2.24 16.46
CA ARG A 194 -2.52 3.34 16.72
C ARG A 194 -3.78 2.83 17.41
N PRO A 195 -4.43 3.62 18.29
CA PRO A 195 -5.67 3.23 18.94
C PRO A 195 -6.74 2.77 17.94
N GLY A 196 -7.28 1.57 18.13
CA GLY A 196 -8.29 0.96 17.27
C GLY A 196 -7.77 0.34 15.97
N SER A 197 -6.45 0.22 15.77
CA SER A 197 -5.90 -0.52 14.63
C SER A 197 -6.15 -2.03 14.76
N GLN A 198 -6.22 -2.74 13.63
CA GLN A 198 -6.31 -4.21 13.64
C GLN A 198 -5.12 -4.84 14.39
N THR A 199 -3.94 -4.27 14.25
CA THR A 199 -2.72 -4.73 14.93
C THR A 199 -2.84 -4.59 16.46
N GLU A 200 -3.38 -3.47 16.96
CA GLU A 200 -3.62 -3.28 18.40
C GLU A 200 -4.64 -4.28 18.95
N VAL A 201 -5.78 -4.41 18.29
CA VAL A 201 -6.87 -5.34 18.71
C VAL A 201 -6.33 -6.77 18.80
N HIS A 202 -5.59 -7.23 17.80
CA HIS A 202 -5.04 -8.59 17.80
C HIS A 202 -3.94 -8.81 18.83
N SER A 203 -3.13 -7.80 19.19
CA SER A 203 -2.12 -7.94 20.23
C SER A 203 -2.76 -8.15 21.61
N HIS A 204 -3.86 -7.50 21.90
CA HIS A 204 -4.63 -7.70 23.13
C HIS A 204 -5.26 -9.09 23.22
N GLU A 205 -5.76 -9.63 22.10
CA GLU A 205 -6.34 -11.00 22.05
C GLU A 205 -5.29 -12.09 22.30
N GLN A 206 -4.02 -11.85 21.95
CA GLN A 206 -2.93 -12.84 22.11
C GLN A 206 -2.16 -12.70 23.43
N GLY A 207 -2.51 -11.73 24.28
CA GLY A 207 -1.85 -11.51 25.58
C GLY A 207 -0.38 -11.09 25.47
N THR A 208 0.03 -10.53 24.35
CA THR A 208 1.40 -10.10 24.03
C THR A 208 1.54 -8.58 24.26
N VAL A 209 1.33 -8.12 25.49
CA VAL A 209 1.75 -6.77 25.97
C VAL A 209 2.45 -6.93 27.30
#